data_aec03b50a3ff1b843888b1cb4f77d02b
#
_entry.id   aec03b50a3ff1b843888b1cb4f77d02b
#
_cell.length_a   1.000
_cell.length_b   1.000
_cell.length_c   1.000
_cell.angle_alpha   90.00
_cell.angle_beta   90.00
_cell.angle_gamma   90.00
#
_symmetry.space_group_name_H-M   'P 1'
#
loop_
_entity.id
_entity.type
_entity.pdbx_description
1 polymer ?
#
loop_
_entity_poly.entity_id
_entity_poly.type
_entity_poly.pdbx_seq_one_letter_code
_entity_poly.pdbx_strand_id
1 'polypeptide(L)'
;MSQHTMSVLVEDKPGVLTRVSGLFSRRLFNILSLAVGPTENPGVSRITVVTEGDAHTIEQITKQLNKLVHVLKVVELPAESSTQRGHILIKVKADAVARLQIVQAADLFRASVIDVSPESVVIEATGSAEKLNALLDVLEPYGVREIVRAGTIALARGPRAMSERI
;
A
#
# COMPACT_ATOMS: atom_id res chain seq x y z
N MET A 1 12.66 10.33 10.84
CA MET A 1 12.22 10.42 9.44
C MET A 1 10.75 10.07 9.37
N SER A 2 10.00 10.84 8.62
CA SER A 2 8.56 10.60 8.44
C SER A 2 8.30 9.79 7.17
N GLN A 3 7.16 9.09 7.15
CA GLN A 3 6.69 8.40 5.96
C GLN A 3 5.86 9.33 5.10
N HIS A 4 6.06 9.25 3.80
CA HIS A 4 5.37 10.05 2.82
C HIS A 4 4.76 9.17 1.75
N THR A 5 3.53 9.45 1.38
CA THR A 5 2.82 8.75 0.31
C THR A 5 2.74 9.64 -0.92
N MET A 6 3.25 9.14 -2.03
CA MET A 6 3.27 9.86 -3.30
C MET A 6 2.46 9.12 -4.33
N SER A 7 1.66 9.85 -5.09
CA SER A 7 0.91 9.32 -6.23
C SER A 7 1.52 9.86 -7.51
N VAL A 8 1.89 8.98 -8.42
CA VAL A 8 2.55 9.29 -9.68
C VAL A 8 1.70 8.78 -10.84
N LEU A 9 1.17 9.67 -11.65
CA LEU A 9 0.51 9.29 -12.90
C LEU A 9 1.54 9.16 -13.99
N VAL A 10 1.50 8.05 -14.70
CA VAL A 10 2.46 7.72 -15.76
C VAL A 10 1.74 7.20 -17.00
N GLU A 11 2.38 7.35 -18.16
CA GLU A 11 1.94 6.64 -19.34
C GLU A 11 2.14 5.13 -19.15
N ASP A 12 1.14 4.33 -19.50
CA ASP A 12 1.20 2.86 -19.40
C ASP A 12 2.03 2.30 -20.56
N LYS A 13 3.35 2.33 -20.37
CA LYS A 13 4.33 1.86 -21.35
C LYS A 13 5.36 0.94 -20.71
N PRO A 14 5.89 -0.04 -21.45
CA PRO A 14 6.98 -0.87 -20.96
C PRO A 14 8.18 -0.04 -20.47
N GLY A 15 8.73 -0.44 -19.33
CA GLY A 15 9.93 0.18 -18.76
C GLY A 15 9.70 1.42 -17.90
N VAL A 16 8.49 1.98 -17.83
CA VAL A 16 8.22 3.18 -17.00
C VAL A 16 8.40 2.86 -15.52
N LEU A 17 7.86 1.76 -15.03
CA LEU A 17 8.03 1.34 -13.64
C LEU A 17 9.51 1.14 -13.29
N THR A 18 10.28 0.55 -14.18
CA THR A 18 11.73 0.35 -14.00
C THR A 18 12.46 1.69 -13.88
N ARG A 19 12.09 2.68 -14.65
CA ARG A 19 12.68 4.03 -14.57
C ARG A 19 12.33 4.73 -13.28
N VAL A 20 11.07 4.64 -12.84
CA VAL A 20 10.63 5.23 -11.57
C VAL A 20 11.34 4.56 -10.39
N SER A 21 11.31 3.23 -10.30
CA SER A 21 11.98 2.52 -9.22
C SER A 21 13.50 2.68 -9.25
N GLY A 22 14.10 2.74 -10.43
CA GLY A 22 15.52 2.98 -10.62
C GLY A 22 15.96 4.35 -10.09
N LEU A 23 15.13 5.36 -10.20
CA LEU A 23 15.38 6.68 -9.64
C LEU A 23 15.53 6.61 -8.11
N PHE A 24 14.63 5.91 -7.42
CA PHE A 24 14.72 5.70 -5.98
C PHE A 24 16.01 4.96 -5.61
N SER A 25 16.33 3.91 -6.33
CA SER A 25 17.52 3.09 -6.09
C SER A 25 18.83 3.88 -6.25
N ARG A 26 18.96 4.64 -7.32
CA ARG A 26 20.16 5.44 -7.59
C ARG A 26 20.40 6.54 -6.55
N ARG A 27 19.33 7.02 -5.93
CA ARG A 27 19.40 8.08 -4.91
C ARG A 27 19.39 7.53 -3.49
N LEU A 28 19.40 6.19 -3.32
CA LEU A 28 19.32 5.51 -2.05
C LEU A 28 18.07 5.86 -1.22
N PHE A 29 16.98 6.19 -1.90
CA PHE A 29 15.68 6.37 -1.27
C PHE A 29 15.01 5.00 -1.09
N ASN A 30 14.54 4.73 0.12
CA ASN A 30 13.88 3.46 0.43
C ASN A 30 12.41 3.49 0.04
N ILE A 31 11.97 2.50 -0.73
CA ILE A 31 10.55 2.26 -1.03
C ILE A 31 10.01 1.27 0.00
N LEU A 32 9.11 1.75 0.85
CA LEU A 32 8.44 0.92 1.86
C LEU A 32 7.24 0.17 1.30
N SER A 33 6.57 0.77 0.32
CA SER A 33 5.36 0.23 -0.29
C SER A 33 5.24 0.73 -1.71
N LEU A 34 4.80 -0.14 -2.61
CA LEU A 34 4.62 0.16 -4.02
C LEU A 34 3.35 -0.52 -4.53
N ALA A 35 2.47 0.25 -5.14
CA ALA A 35 1.29 -0.26 -5.83
C ALA A 35 1.19 0.37 -7.21
N VAL A 36 0.88 -0.42 -8.22
CA VAL A 36 0.73 0.02 -9.60
C VAL A 36 -0.58 -0.51 -10.14
N GLY A 37 -1.35 0.33 -10.80
CA GLY A 37 -2.58 -0.08 -11.45
C GLY A 37 -3.05 0.91 -12.51
N PRO A 38 -3.97 0.48 -13.38
CA PRO A 38 -4.57 1.37 -14.37
C PRO A 38 -5.43 2.44 -13.67
N THR A 39 -5.73 3.49 -14.40
CA THR A 39 -6.60 4.58 -13.94
C THR A 39 -7.88 4.63 -14.76
N GLU A 40 -8.76 5.57 -14.42
CA GLU A 40 -9.97 5.89 -15.18
C GLU A 40 -9.65 6.42 -16.59
N ASN A 41 -8.42 6.85 -16.84
CA ASN A 41 -7.98 7.30 -18.17
C ASN A 41 -7.25 6.16 -18.90
N PRO A 42 -7.74 5.70 -20.06
CA PRO A 42 -7.05 4.68 -20.84
C PRO A 42 -5.60 5.08 -21.17
N GLY A 43 -4.68 4.16 -21.02
CA GLY A 43 -3.27 4.40 -21.27
C GLY A 43 -2.51 5.16 -20.18
N VAL A 44 -3.15 5.42 -19.05
CA VAL A 44 -2.55 6.06 -17.87
C VAL A 44 -2.60 5.11 -16.70
N SER A 45 -1.46 4.88 -16.05
CA SER A 45 -1.36 4.11 -14.81
C SER A 45 -1.00 5.01 -13.63
N ARG A 46 -1.35 4.55 -12.44
CA ARG A 46 -0.98 5.20 -11.19
C ARG A 46 0.02 4.33 -10.44
N ILE A 47 1.11 4.94 -10.03
CA ILE A 47 2.07 4.35 -9.11
C ILE A 47 1.91 5.06 -7.76
N THR A 48 1.58 4.30 -6.72
CA THR A 48 1.52 4.82 -5.35
C THR A 48 2.73 4.32 -4.59
N VAL A 49 3.56 5.23 -4.12
CA VAL A 49 4.82 4.93 -3.43
C VAL A 49 4.76 5.47 -2.01
N VAL A 50 5.10 4.63 -1.05
CA VAL A 50 5.37 5.06 0.33
C VAL A 50 6.88 5.01 0.55
N THR A 51 7.46 6.12 0.95
CA THR A 51 8.89 6.26 1.18
C THR A 51 9.16 7.01 2.49
N GLU A 52 10.36 6.89 3.00
CA GLU A 52 10.81 7.63 4.18
C GLU A 52 11.73 8.77 3.76
N GLY A 53 11.59 9.88 4.46
CA GLY A 53 12.48 11.03 4.24
C GLY A 53 12.04 12.26 5.03
N ASP A 54 12.84 13.29 4.94
CA ASP A 54 12.48 14.63 5.36
C ASP A 54 11.87 15.43 4.19
N ALA A 55 11.41 16.64 4.48
CA ALA A 55 10.79 17.49 3.45
C ALA A 55 11.72 17.77 2.26
N HIS A 56 13.02 17.90 2.51
CA HIS A 56 14.01 18.11 1.46
C HIS A 56 14.12 16.88 0.54
N THR A 57 14.16 15.68 1.13
CA THR A 57 14.17 14.41 0.40
C THR A 57 12.96 14.28 -0.52
N ILE A 58 11.77 14.58 0.01
CA ILE A 58 10.52 14.49 -0.77
C ILE A 58 10.50 15.51 -1.90
N GLU A 59 10.98 16.72 -1.66
CA GLU A 59 11.12 17.73 -2.72
C GLU A 59 12.06 17.26 -3.84
N GLN A 60 13.18 16.65 -3.49
CA GLN A 60 14.14 16.07 -4.43
C GLN A 60 13.52 14.95 -5.26
N ILE A 61 12.82 14.02 -4.62
CA ILE A 61 12.14 12.91 -5.29
C ILE A 61 11.11 13.48 -6.29
N THR A 62 10.30 14.43 -5.87
CA THR A 62 9.27 15.06 -6.71
C THR A 62 9.88 15.72 -7.94
N LYS A 63 10.93 16.50 -7.75
CA LYS A 63 11.65 17.15 -8.86
C LYS A 63 12.24 16.15 -9.84
N GLN A 64 12.84 15.08 -9.35
CA GLN A 64 13.46 14.06 -10.19
C GLN A 64 12.41 13.24 -10.96
N LEU A 65 11.28 12.88 -10.31
CA LEU A 65 10.18 12.19 -10.97
C LEU A 65 9.59 13.03 -12.11
N ASN A 66 9.40 14.32 -11.88
CA ASN A 66 8.87 15.24 -12.91
C ASN A 66 9.77 15.39 -14.13
N LYS A 67 11.04 15.02 -14.04
CA LYS A 67 11.98 15.01 -15.17
C LYS A 67 11.86 13.78 -16.07
N LEU A 68 11.22 12.71 -15.61
CA LEU A 68 11.05 11.50 -16.41
C LEU A 68 10.01 11.72 -17.49
N VAL A 69 10.35 11.31 -18.73
CA VAL A 69 9.55 11.60 -19.94
C VAL A 69 8.10 11.11 -19.83
N HIS A 70 7.89 9.93 -19.23
CA HIS A 70 6.57 9.30 -19.18
C HIS A 70 5.81 9.58 -17.87
N VAL A 71 6.34 10.43 -17.01
CA VAL A 71 5.66 10.89 -15.80
C VAL A 71 4.79 12.10 -16.14
N LEU A 72 3.47 11.95 -15.93
CA LEU A 72 2.48 12.96 -16.26
C LEU A 72 2.23 13.92 -15.10
N LYS A 73 2.17 13.39 -13.87
CA LYS A 73 1.91 14.18 -12.67
C LYS A 73 2.39 13.48 -11.42
N VAL A 74 2.92 14.25 -10.48
CA VAL A 74 3.34 13.77 -9.15
C VAL A 74 2.64 14.58 -8.08
N VAL A 75 2.01 13.92 -7.11
CA VAL A 75 1.35 14.57 -5.98
C VAL A 75 1.70 13.82 -4.70
N GLU A 76 2.10 14.54 -3.67
CA GLU A 76 2.17 14.01 -2.33
C GLU A 76 0.75 13.97 -1.73
N LEU A 77 0.43 12.87 -1.05
CA LEU A 77 -0.85 12.65 -0.38
C LEU A 77 -0.62 12.55 1.14
N PRO A 78 -0.66 13.67 1.88
CA PRO A 78 -0.53 13.65 3.32
C PRO A 78 -1.63 12.80 3.99
N ALA A 79 -1.30 12.11 5.06
CA ALA A 79 -2.22 11.18 5.73
C ALA A 79 -3.51 11.87 6.20
N GLU A 80 -3.41 13.10 6.70
CA GLU A 80 -4.54 13.88 7.21
C GLU A 80 -5.52 14.33 6.13
N SER A 81 -5.05 14.46 4.89
CA SER A 81 -5.85 14.95 3.75
C SER A 81 -6.10 13.90 2.67
N SER A 82 -5.79 12.64 2.97
CA SER A 82 -5.99 11.53 2.04
C SER A 82 -6.65 10.34 2.72
N THR A 83 -7.19 9.44 1.91
CA THR A 83 -7.64 8.12 2.35
C THR A 83 -6.63 7.11 1.85
N GLN A 84 -6.01 6.38 2.78
CA GLN A 84 -4.98 5.38 2.48
C GLN A 84 -5.42 4.01 2.97
N ARG A 85 -5.25 2.99 2.16
CA ARG A 85 -5.66 1.61 2.49
C ARG A 85 -4.61 0.62 2.00
N GLY A 86 -4.35 -0.37 2.84
CA GLY A 86 -3.61 -1.56 2.49
C GLY A 86 -4.52 -2.78 2.47
N HIS A 87 -4.03 -3.87 1.92
CA HIS A 87 -4.69 -5.18 1.90
C HIS A 87 -3.70 -6.23 2.38
N ILE A 88 -4.15 -7.17 3.22
CA ILE A 88 -3.28 -8.21 3.78
C ILE A 88 -3.98 -9.57 3.75
N LEU A 89 -3.20 -10.61 3.48
CA LEU A 89 -3.58 -12.00 3.71
C LEU A 89 -2.68 -12.56 4.81
N ILE A 90 -3.26 -13.18 5.81
CA ILE A 90 -2.55 -13.70 6.98
C ILE A 90 -2.90 -15.19 7.17
N LYS A 91 -1.90 -16.04 7.10
CA LYS A 91 -2.05 -17.44 7.43
C LYS A 91 -1.69 -17.65 8.90
N VAL A 92 -2.66 -18.15 9.68
CA VAL A 92 -2.53 -18.34 11.13
C VAL A 92 -2.70 -19.81 11.45
N LYS A 93 -1.83 -20.33 12.30
CA LYS A 93 -1.99 -21.67 12.87
C LYS A 93 -3.27 -21.72 13.69
N ALA A 94 -4.11 -22.74 13.46
CA ALA A 94 -5.38 -22.89 14.13
C ALA A 94 -5.76 -24.36 14.28
N ASP A 95 -5.91 -24.83 15.50
CA ASP A 95 -6.64 -26.07 15.82
C ASP A 95 -8.14 -25.78 15.97
N ALA A 96 -8.93 -26.78 16.31
CA ALA A 96 -10.38 -26.62 16.44
C ALA A 96 -10.79 -25.61 17.52
N VAL A 97 -10.03 -25.50 18.60
CA VAL A 97 -10.31 -24.57 19.72
C VAL A 97 -9.87 -23.14 19.35
N ALA A 98 -8.64 -22.98 18.90
CA ALA A 98 -8.08 -21.69 18.53
C ALA A 98 -8.83 -21.04 17.36
N ARG A 99 -9.39 -21.85 16.46
CA ARG A 99 -10.14 -21.37 15.29
C ARG A 99 -11.29 -20.44 15.66
N LEU A 100 -12.07 -20.78 16.68
CA LEU A 100 -13.19 -19.93 17.13
C LEU A 100 -12.69 -18.58 17.64
N GLN A 101 -11.61 -18.57 18.41
CA GLN A 101 -11.01 -17.34 18.94
C GLN A 101 -10.43 -16.47 17.82
N ILE A 102 -9.78 -17.09 16.84
CA ILE A 102 -9.22 -16.40 15.68
C ILE A 102 -10.32 -15.75 14.84
N VAL A 103 -11.42 -16.47 14.59
CA VAL A 103 -12.58 -15.94 13.85
C VAL A 103 -13.19 -14.75 14.60
N GLN A 104 -13.34 -14.83 15.91
CA GLN A 104 -13.84 -13.70 16.72
C GLN A 104 -12.89 -12.49 16.64
N ALA A 105 -11.60 -12.71 16.73
CA ALA A 105 -10.61 -11.65 16.58
C ALA A 105 -10.69 -10.99 15.18
N ALA A 106 -10.83 -11.80 14.12
CA ALA A 106 -10.99 -11.31 12.76
C ALA A 106 -12.24 -10.43 12.62
N ASP A 107 -13.36 -10.83 13.21
CA ASP A 107 -14.61 -10.08 13.17
C ASP A 107 -14.49 -8.69 13.81
N LEU A 108 -13.72 -8.56 14.89
CA LEU A 108 -13.46 -7.27 15.54
C LEU A 108 -12.78 -6.26 14.61
N PHE A 109 -11.99 -6.74 13.68
CA PHE A 109 -11.28 -5.90 12.68
C PHE A 109 -12.01 -5.85 11.34
N ARG A 110 -13.22 -6.36 11.24
CA ARG A 110 -13.96 -6.49 9.98
C ARG A 110 -13.17 -7.23 8.92
N ALA A 111 -12.38 -8.19 9.34
CA ALA A 111 -11.65 -9.10 8.48
C ALA A 111 -12.48 -10.32 8.13
N SER A 112 -12.12 -11.02 7.07
CA SER A 112 -12.83 -12.20 6.59
C SER A 112 -11.92 -13.42 6.62
N VAL A 113 -12.48 -14.57 6.98
CA VAL A 113 -11.79 -15.85 6.82
C VAL A 113 -12.06 -16.35 5.40
N ILE A 114 -11.00 -16.54 4.62
CA ILE A 114 -11.11 -16.93 3.21
C ILE A 114 -10.65 -18.34 2.90
N ASP A 115 -9.95 -18.97 3.81
CA ASP A 115 -9.55 -20.37 3.72
C ASP A 115 -9.51 -21.01 5.11
N VAL A 116 -9.97 -22.24 5.22
CA VAL A 116 -9.97 -23.01 6.46
C VAL A 116 -9.44 -24.41 6.18
N SER A 117 -8.46 -24.83 6.95
CA SER A 117 -7.96 -26.19 6.98
C SER A 117 -7.96 -26.73 8.43
N PRO A 118 -7.71 -28.04 8.66
CA PRO A 118 -7.66 -28.57 10.02
C PRO A 118 -6.63 -27.89 10.92
N GLU A 119 -5.56 -27.33 10.36
CA GLU A 119 -4.41 -26.80 11.10
C GLU A 119 -4.19 -25.29 10.92
N SER A 120 -4.92 -24.64 10.03
CA SER A 120 -4.73 -23.23 9.74
C SER A 120 -5.97 -22.54 9.18
N VAL A 121 -5.98 -21.22 9.30
CA VAL A 121 -6.94 -20.36 8.62
C VAL A 121 -6.18 -19.25 7.88
N VAL A 122 -6.75 -18.77 6.78
CA VAL A 122 -6.27 -17.56 6.11
C VAL A 122 -7.29 -16.44 6.31
N ILE A 123 -6.80 -15.32 6.78
CA ILE A 123 -7.59 -14.11 7.03
C ILE A 123 -7.22 -13.06 6.03
N GLU A 124 -8.24 -12.42 5.49
CA GLU A 124 -8.12 -11.27 4.58
C GLU A 124 -8.60 -10.02 5.30
N ALA A 125 -7.83 -8.93 5.23
CA ALA A 125 -8.22 -7.65 5.81
C ALA A 125 -7.78 -6.48 4.94
N THR A 126 -8.60 -5.43 4.98
CA THR A 126 -8.31 -4.14 4.35
C THR A 126 -8.41 -3.04 5.39
N GLY A 127 -7.53 -2.07 5.33
CA GLY A 127 -7.56 -0.95 6.25
C GLY A 127 -6.31 -0.10 6.22
N SER A 128 -6.22 0.82 7.19
CA SER A 128 -5.01 1.60 7.44
C SER A 128 -3.87 0.72 7.93
N ALA A 129 -2.65 1.19 7.84
CA ALA A 129 -1.48 0.48 8.36
C ALA A 129 -1.62 0.17 9.86
N GLU A 130 -2.15 1.12 10.64
CA GLU A 130 -2.41 0.93 12.07
C GLU A 130 -3.38 -0.22 12.34
N LYS A 131 -4.49 -0.26 11.61
CA LYS A 131 -5.48 -1.32 11.73
C LYS A 131 -4.88 -2.69 11.39
N LEU A 132 -4.15 -2.79 10.30
CA LEU A 132 -3.56 -4.06 9.86
C LEU A 132 -2.46 -4.55 10.81
N ASN A 133 -1.66 -3.64 11.36
CA ASN A 133 -0.68 -3.97 12.37
C ASN A 133 -1.34 -4.43 13.69
N ALA A 134 -2.39 -3.74 14.12
CA ALA A 134 -3.15 -4.15 15.31
C ALA A 134 -3.76 -5.55 15.15
N LEU A 135 -4.27 -5.88 13.98
CA LEU A 135 -4.77 -7.22 13.68
C LEU A 135 -3.65 -8.27 13.78
N LEU A 136 -2.48 -7.98 13.22
CA LEU A 136 -1.32 -8.88 13.33
C LEU A 136 -0.91 -9.10 14.78
N ASP A 137 -0.86 -8.05 15.59
CA ASP A 137 -0.52 -8.14 17.01
C ASP A 137 -1.49 -9.03 17.78
N VAL A 138 -2.77 -8.94 17.48
CA VAL A 138 -3.81 -9.79 18.09
C VAL A 138 -3.67 -11.25 17.65
N LEU A 139 -3.26 -11.52 16.44
CA LEU A 139 -3.11 -12.88 15.89
C LEU A 139 -1.76 -13.54 16.22
N GLU A 140 -0.74 -12.77 16.54
CA GLU A 140 0.61 -13.26 16.82
C GLU A 140 0.65 -14.38 17.88
N PRO A 141 -0.08 -14.30 19.02
CA PRO A 141 -0.09 -15.37 20.02
C PRO A 141 -0.57 -16.73 19.51
N TYR A 142 -1.37 -16.77 18.46
CA TYR A 142 -1.85 -18.02 17.86
C TYR A 142 -0.82 -18.66 16.91
N GLY A 143 0.13 -17.88 16.41
CA GLY A 143 1.15 -18.31 15.48
C GLY A 143 0.86 -17.90 14.05
N VAL A 144 1.31 -16.70 13.68
CA VAL A 144 1.29 -16.24 12.30
C VAL A 144 2.37 -16.98 11.52
N ARG A 145 1.98 -17.73 10.48
CA ARG A 145 2.89 -18.52 9.67
C ARG A 145 3.43 -17.77 8.46
N GLU A 146 2.58 -16.97 7.85
CA GLU A 146 2.91 -16.27 6.60
C GLU A 146 1.98 -15.09 6.42
N ILE A 147 2.52 -14.01 5.87
CA ILE A 147 1.73 -12.84 5.47
C ILE A 147 2.09 -12.42 4.06
N VAL A 148 1.11 -11.87 3.36
CA VAL A 148 1.29 -11.15 2.11
C VAL A 148 0.59 -9.79 2.24
N ARG A 149 1.30 -8.72 1.93
CA ARG A 149 0.73 -7.37 1.90
C ARG A 149 0.77 -6.81 0.49
N ALA A 150 -0.35 -6.30 0.03
CA ALA A 150 -0.36 -5.43 -1.15
C ALA A 150 0.23 -4.06 -0.79
N GLY A 151 0.72 -3.34 -1.80
CA GLY A 151 1.11 -1.96 -1.63
C GLY A 151 -0.06 -1.08 -1.20
N THR A 152 0.25 0.00 -0.48
CA THR A 152 -0.74 1.00 -0.07
C THR A 152 -1.26 1.75 -1.29
N ILE A 153 -2.58 1.90 -1.35
CA ILE A 153 -3.25 2.78 -2.31
C ILE A 153 -3.83 3.98 -1.59
N ALA A 154 -3.93 5.12 -2.27
CA ALA A 154 -4.35 6.37 -1.67
C ALA A 154 -5.06 7.29 -2.66
N LEU A 155 -6.04 8.02 -2.15
CA LEU A 155 -6.71 9.11 -2.86
C LEU A 155 -6.79 10.33 -1.96
N ALA A 156 -6.71 11.52 -2.54
CA ALA A 156 -6.99 12.76 -1.81
C ALA A 156 -8.44 12.77 -1.32
N ARG A 157 -8.66 13.34 -0.15
CA ARG A 157 -10.02 13.59 0.36
C ARG A 157 -10.66 14.74 -0.40
N GLY A 158 -11.99 14.74 -0.46
CA GLY A 158 -12.77 15.78 -1.12
C GLY A 158 -12.87 15.59 -2.63
N PRO A 159 -13.33 16.63 -3.35
CA PRO A 159 -13.67 16.50 -4.78
C PRO A 159 -12.47 16.55 -5.74
N ARG A 160 -11.26 16.85 -5.26
CA ARG A 160 -10.08 16.96 -6.12
C ARG A 160 -9.64 15.61 -6.66
N ALA A 161 -9.35 15.56 -7.96
CA ALA A 161 -8.77 14.40 -8.62
C ALA A 161 -7.46 14.79 -9.31
N MET A 162 -6.49 13.87 -9.31
CA MET A 162 -5.20 14.11 -9.99
C MET A 162 -5.38 14.26 -11.50
N SER A 163 -6.32 13.54 -12.08
CA SER A 163 -6.55 13.46 -13.51
C SER A 163 -7.21 14.70 -14.13
N GLU A 164 -7.75 15.61 -13.34
CA GLU A 164 -8.50 16.77 -13.83
C GLU A 164 -7.67 17.79 -14.63
N ARG A 165 -6.33 17.63 -14.65
CA ARG A 165 -5.41 18.58 -15.29
C ARG A 165 -4.33 17.90 -16.14
N ILE A 166 -4.63 16.72 -16.66
CA ILE A 166 -3.72 16.00 -17.57
C ILE A 166 -4.09 16.29 -19.02
#